data_cbd673348c5578ac880ce9ffe7ec9526
#
_entry.id   cbd673348c5578ac880ce9ffe7ec9526
#
_cell.length_a   1.000
_cell.length_b   1.000
_cell.length_c   1.000
_cell.angle_alpha   90.00
_cell.angle_beta   90.00
_cell.angle_gamma   90.00
#
_symmetry.space_group_name_H-M   'P 1'
#
loop_
_entity.id
_entity.type
_entity.pdbx_description
1 polymer ?
#
loop_
_entity_poly.entity_id
_entity_poly.type
_entity_poly.pdbx_seq_one_letter_code
_entity_poly.pdbx_strand_id
1 'polypeptide(L)'
;MILPIVAYGDPVLRATCEEIDQNYPELETLIANMFETMYEAQGVGLAAPQIGKSIRLFIVDATPFAEGEDGDPGCADFKRVFINPIIFEESGEEWGMEEGCLSIPGIREEVKRQGDLKIEYYDQNWDLYEESLTGFAARVVQHEYDHIEGVLFTDKISALRRQLIRSKLNDISKGKTDANYRMRFPKAKRR
;
A
#
# COMPACT_ATOMS: atom_id res chain seq x y z
N MET A 1 -16.44 -5.18 -7.79
CA MET A 1 -16.55 -6.34 -6.83
C MET A 1 -15.52 -6.16 -5.72
N ILE A 2 -15.94 -6.23 -4.45
CA ILE A 2 -15.04 -6.13 -3.30
C ILE A 2 -14.23 -7.42 -3.15
N LEU A 3 -12.91 -7.29 -3.20
CA LEU A 3 -11.94 -8.38 -3.08
C LEU A 3 -11.54 -8.59 -1.61
N PRO A 4 -11.19 -9.82 -1.19
CA PRO A 4 -10.68 -10.04 0.16
C PRO A 4 -9.25 -9.52 0.28
N ILE A 5 -8.98 -8.73 1.32
CA ILE A 5 -7.63 -8.23 1.63
C ILE A 5 -6.83 -9.33 2.35
N VAL A 6 -5.63 -9.57 1.87
CA VAL A 6 -4.71 -10.57 2.42
C VAL A 6 -4.12 -10.08 3.74
N ALA A 7 -4.20 -10.89 4.78
CA ALA A 7 -3.69 -10.56 6.10
C ALA A 7 -2.19 -10.80 6.23
N TYR A 8 -1.56 -10.06 7.13
CA TYR A 8 -0.18 -10.25 7.57
C TYR A 8 0.15 -11.74 7.80
N GLY A 9 1.32 -12.16 7.35
CA GLY A 9 1.81 -13.54 7.44
C GLY A 9 1.60 -14.36 6.17
N ASP A 10 0.82 -13.86 5.20
CA ASP A 10 0.72 -14.49 3.88
C ASP A 10 2.02 -14.23 3.09
N PRO A 11 2.63 -15.27 2.48
CA PRO A 11 3.88 -15.14 1.72
C PRO A 11 3.81 -14.13 0.57
N VAL A 12 2.63 -13.90 -0.04
CA VAL A 12 2.48 -12.96 -1.14
C VAL A 12 2.86 -11.52 -0.75
N LEU A 13 2.66 -11.14 0.52
CA LEU A 13 3.04 -9.82 1.04
C LEU A 13 4.57 -9.65 1.22
N ARG A 14 5.34 -10.70 1.02
CA ARG A 14 6.80 -10.72 1.13
C ARG A 14 7.49 -11.03 -0.19
N ALA A 15 6.73 -11.21 -1.24
CA ALA A 15 7.27 -11.45 -2.58
C ALA A 15 7.58 -10.11 -3.26
N THR A 16 8.70 -10.03 -3.98
CA THR A 16 8.91 -8.98 -4.98
C THR A 16 7.97 -9.26 -6.14
N CYS A 17 7.20 -8.26 -6.54
CA CYS A 17 6.19 -8.39 -7.56
C CYS A 17 6.78 -8.32 -8.98
N GLU A 18 6.13 -9.01 -9.93
CA GLU A 18 6.52 -9.07 -11.32
C GLU A 18 5.88 -7.94 -12.13
N GLU A 19 6.57 -7.45 -13.15
CA GLU A 19 6.00 -6.52 -14.12
C GLU A 19 4.88 -7.19 -14.94
N ILE A 20 3.96 -6.38 -15.43
CA ILE A 20 2.90 -6.80 -16.34
C ILE A 20 3.00 -6.04 -17.65
N ASP A 21 2.37 -6.56 -18.70
CA ASP A 21 2.25 -5.90 -19.99
C ASP A 21 0.79 -5.54 -20.34
N GLN A 22 0.59 -4.91 -21.49
CA GLN A 22 -0.72 -4.47 -21.98
C GLN A 22 -1.72 -5.62 -22.21
N ASN A 23 -1.26 -6.86 -22.27
CA ASN A 23 -2.11 -8.04 -22.44
C ASN A 23 -2.53 -8.67 -21.11
N TYR A 24 -2.20 -8.04 -19.98
CA TYR A 24 -2.62 -8.56 -18.68
C TYR A 24 -4.15 -8.68 -18.60
N PRO A 25 -4.68 -9.87 -18.34
CA PRO A 25 -6.11 -10.13 -18.49
C PRO A 25 -6.94 -9.32 -17.49
N GLU A 26 -8.02 -8.71 -17.98
CA GLU A 26 -9.02 -7.98 -17.19
C GLU A 26 -8.42 -6.86 -16.28
N LEU A 27 -7.36 -6.20 -16.73
CA LEU A 27 -6.65 -5.18 -15.95
C LEU A 27 -7.57 -4.04 -15.49
N GLU A 28 -8.42 -3.51 -16.38
CA GLU A 28 -9.38 -2.46 -16.05
C GLU A 28 -10.36 -2.89 -14.95
N THR A 29 -10.90 -4.12 -15.07
CA THR A 29 -11.78 -4.70 -14.06
C THR A 29 -11.07 -4.88 -12.72
N LEU A 30 -9.80 -5.30 -12.75
CA LEU A 30 -8.98 -5.44 -11.56
C LEU A 30 -8.77 -4.09 -10.86
N ILE A 31 -8.39 -3.06 -11.61
CA ILE A 31 -8.18 -1.70 -11.09
C ILE A 31 -9.48 -1.16 -10.46
N ALA A 32 -10.61 -1.29 -11.15
CA ALA A 32 -11.91 -0.88 -10.61
C ALA A 32 -12.27 -1.61 -9.30
N ASN A 33 -12.05 -2.93 -9.25
CA ASN A 33 -12.27 -3.73 -8.05
C ASN A 33 -11.31 -3.35 -6.90
N MET A 34 -10.07 -2.97 -7.21
CA MET A 34 -9.09 -2.48 -6.23
C MET A 34 -9.56 -1.18 -5.59
N PHE A 35 -10.02 -0.20 -6.38
CA PHE A 35 -10.57 1.05 -5.83
C PHE A 35 -11.82 0.79 -4.96
N GLU A 36 -12.76 -0.02 -5.45
CA GLU A 36 -13.95 -0.38 -4.67
C GLU A 36 -13.58 -1.04 -3.33
N THR A 37 -12.60 -1.96 -3.35
CA THR A 37 -12.10 -2.66 -2.15
C THR A 37 -11.41 -1.69 -1.19
N MET A 38 -10.59 -0.79 -1.71
CA MET A 38 -9.88 0.22 -0.94
C MET A 38 -10.85 1.16 -0.21
N TYR A 39 -11.86 1.67 -0.91
CA TYR A 39 -12.85 2.56 -0.32
C TYR A 39 -13.73 1.86 0.72
N GLU A 40 -14.17 0.62 0.47
CA GLU A 40 -14.92 -0.17 1.45
C GLU A 40 -14.12 -0.40 2.74
N ALA A 41 -12.81 -0.58 2.62
CA ALA A 41 -11.90 -0.73 3.75
C ALA A 41 -11.43 0.63 4.34
N GLN A 42 -11.94 1.77 3.84
CA GLN A 42 -11.56 3.12 4.25
C GLN A 42 -10.04 3.39 4.12
N GLY A 43 -9.41 2.83 3.07
CA GLY A 43 -8.02 3.05 2.73
C GLY A 43 -7.82 4.21 1.77
N VAL A 44 -6.57 4.67 1.64
CA VAL A 44 -6.11 5.70 0.72
C VAL A 44 -5.12 5.16 -0.32
N GLY A 45 -4.69 3.91 -0.15
CA GLY A 45 -3.87 3.16 -1.07
C GLY A 45 -4.15 1.66 -0.96
N LEU A 46 -3.87 0.93 -2.03
CA LEU A 46 -3.98 -0.54 -2.07
C LEU A 46 -3.07 -1.10 -3.16
N ALA A 47 -2.18 -2.01 -2.78
CA ALA A 47 -1.28 -2.70 -3.70
C ALA A 47 -1.80 -4.11 -4.07
N ALA A 48 -1.46 -4.57 -5.27
CA ALA A 48 -1.89 -5.86 -5.80
C ALA A 48 -1.54 -7.07 -4.90
N PRO A 49 -0.36 -7.15 -4.22
CA PRO A 49 -0.10 -8.22 -3.27
C PRO A 49 -1.10 -8.26 -2.11
N GLN A 50 -1.69 -7.13 -1.71
CA GLN A 50 -2.72 -7.09 -0.67
C GLN A 50 -4.05 -7.73 -1.09
N ILE A 51 -4.26 -7.96 -2.37
CA ILE A 51 -5.38 -8.75 -2.91
C ILE A 51 -4.92 -10.10 -3.48
N GLY A 52 -3.69 -10.50 -3.17
CA GLY A 52 -3.12 -11.80 -3.48
C GLY A 52 -2.57 -11.95 -4.90
N LYS A 53 -2.25 -10.85 -5.56
CA LYS A 53 -1.63 -10.83 -6.89
C LYS A 53 -0.21 -10.28 -6.80
N SER A 54 0.79 -11.08 -7.18
CA SER A 54 2.21 -10.70 -7.14
C SER A 54 2.62 -9.95 -8.42
N ILE A 55 1.99 -8.79 -8.66
CA ILE A 55 2.24 -7.93 -9.81
C ILE A 55 2.56 -6.50 -9.37
N ARG A 56 3.38 -5.79 -10.16
CA ARG A 56 3.77 -4.40 -9.90
C ARG A 56 2.63 -3.45 -10.25
N LEU A 57 1.61 -3.43 -9.41
CA LEU A 57 0.43 -2.59 -9.53
C LEU A 57 0.01 -2.11 -8.14
N PHE A 58 -0.22 -0.82 -8.01
CA PHE A 58 -0.95 -0.27 -6.88
C PHE A 58 -1.79 0.95 -7.28
N ILE A 59 -2.74 1.30 -6.45
CA ILE A 59 -3.61 2.47 -6.60
C ILE A 59 -3.50 3.36 -5.38
N VAL A 60 -3.64 4.66 -5.59
CA VAL A 60 -3.67 5.67 -4.53
C VAL A 60 -4.81 6.66 -4.80
N ASP A 61 -5.53 7.02 -3.75
CA ASP A 61 -6.40 8.18 -3.71
C ASP A 61 -6.07 8.97 -2.43
N ALA A 62 -5.24 9.99 -2.59
CA ALA A 62 -4.80 10.84 -1.49
C ALA A 62 -5.70 12.06 -1.29
N THR A 63 -6.82 12.18 -2.03
CA THR A 63 -7.74 13.33 -1.93
C THR A 63 -8.26 13.58 -0.50
N PRO A 64 -8.44 12.56 0.39
CA PRO A 64 -8.81 12.81 1.77
C PRO A 64 -7.80 13.64 2.58
N PHE A 65 -6.55 13.72 2.14
CA PHE A 65 -5.51 14.53 2.79
C PHE A 65 -5.49 15.99 2.33
N ALA A 66 -6.31 16.37 1.35
CA ALA A 66 -6.34 17.74 0.82
C ALA A 66 -7.03 18.74 1.76
N GLU A 67 -7.92 18.25 2.64
CA GLU A 67 -8.79 19.07 3.47
C GLU A 67 -8.34 19.11 4.93
N GLY A 68 -8.74 20.18 5.65
CA GLY A 68 -8.45 20.39 7.07
C GLY A 68 -7.37 21.43 7.32
N GLU A 69 -7.12 21.75 8.60
CA GLU A 69 -6.14 22.76 9.01
C GLU A 69 -4.70 22.36 8.61
N ASP A 70 -4.39 21.07 8.63
CA ASP A 70 -3.11 20.49 8.24
C ASP A 70 -3.19 19.81 6.86
N GLY A 71 -4.18 20.18 6.03
CA GLY A 71 -4.39 19.61 4.71
C GLY A 71 -3.25 19.91 3.74
N ASP A 72 -2.99 18.96 2.83
CA ASP A 72 -2.01 19.11 1.76
C ASP A 72 -2.73 19.39 0.43
N PRO A 73 -2.73 20.66 -0.04
CA PRO A 73 -3.40 21.03 -1.30
C PRO A 73 -2.89 20.24 -2.51
N GLY A 74 -1.66 19.70 -2.46
CA GLY A 74 -1.09 18.82 -3.49
C GLY A 74 -1.85 17.50 -3.65
N CYS A 75 -2.68 17.14 -2.67
CA CYS A 75 -3.51 15.94 -2.70
C CYS A 75 -4.90 16.13 -3.33
N ALA A 76 -5.34 17.39 -3.64
CA ALA A 76 -6.71 17.69 -4.04
C ALA A 76 -7.23 16.87 -5.24
N ASP A 77 -6.36 16.58 -6.21
CA ASP A 77 -6.68 15.80 -7.41
C ASP A 77 -5.79 14.55 -7.53
N PHE A 78 -5.22 14.09 -6.40
CA PHE A 78 -4.28 12.98 -6.41
C PHE A 78 -5.00 11.63 -6.30
N LYS A 79 -5.56 11.19 -7.43
CA LYS A 79 -6.04 9.81 -7.63
C LYS A 79 -5.31 9.20 -8.82
N ARG A 80 -4.53 8.13 -8.58
CA ARG A 80 -3.60 7.56 -9.56
C ARG A 80 -3.61 6.04 -9.55
N VAL A 81 -3.26 5.48 -10.70
CA VAL A 81 -2.94 4.06 -10.90
C VAL A 81 -1.46 3.97 -11.27
N PHE A 82 -0.73 3.10 -10.61
CA PHE A 82 0.70 2.90 -10.83
C PHE A 82 0.94 1.49 -11.33
N ILE A 83 1.28 1.34 -12.62
CA ILE A 83 1.63 0.08 -13.26
C ILE A 83 3.13 0.08 -13.53
N ASN A 84 3.83 -0.96 -13.11
CA ASN A 84 5.28 -1.12 -13.20
C ASN A 84 6.07 0.10 -12.68
N PRO A 85 5.72 0.64 -11.52
CA PRO A 85 6.37 1.82 -11.00
C PRO A 85 7.82 1.55 -10.61
N ILE A 86 8.67 2.59 -10.79
CA ILE A 86 10.07 2.61 -10.37
C ILE A 86 10.32 3.93 -9.66
N ILE A 87 10.57 3.89 -8.35
CA ILE A 87 11.13 5.03 -7.60
C ILE A 87 12.63 5.05 -7.86
N PHE A 88 13.13 6.10 -8.49
CA PHE A 88 14.55 6.22 -8.83
C PHE A 88 15.29 7.28 -8.00
N GLU A 89 14.57 8.08 -7.22
CA GLU A 89 15.15 9.03 -6.27
C GLU A 89 14.21 9.20 -5.08
N GLU A 90 14.77 9.16 -3.88
CA GLU A 90 14.13 9.60 -2.65
C GLU A 90 15.01 10.67 -2.02
N SER A 91 14.45 11.82 -1.65
CA SER A 91 15.18 12.99 -1.19
C SER A 91 14.32 13.85 -0.24
N GLY A 92 14.82 15.05 0.06
CA GLY A 92 14.15 15.96 0.99
C GLY A 92 14.43 15.63 2.46
N GLU A 93 13.81 16.36 3.35
CA GLU A 93 13.93 16.14 4.79
C GLU A 93 13.13 14.90 5.22
N GLU A 94 13.77 14.05 6.02
CA GLU A 94 13.11 12.89 6.61
C GLU A 94 12.12 13.33 7.69
N TRP A 95 10.87 12.88 7.64
CA TRP A 95 9.87 13.16 8.65
C TRP A 95 9.04 11.93 9.05
N GLY A 96 8.54 11.94 10.28
CA GLY A 96 7.74 10.86 10.83
C GLY A 96 6.25 11.09 10.60
N MET A 97 5.55 10.03 10.22
CA MET A 97 4.10 9.99 10.12
C MET A 97 3.56 8.67 10.66
N GLU A 98 2.41 8.70 11.29
CA GLU A 98 1.73 7.49 11.73
C GLU A 98 1.13 6.75 10.52
N GLU A 99 1.64 5.56 10.24
CA GLU A 99 1.18 4.69 9.16
C GLU A 99 0.37 3.50 9.70
N GLY A 100 -0.63 3.10 8.94
CA GLY A 100 -1.37 1.85 9.09
C GLY A 100 -1.43 1.12 7.75
N CYS A 101 -1.88 -0.13 7.77
CA CYS A 101 -1.99 -0.94 6.55
C CYS A 101 -3.24 -1.82 6.62
N LEU A 102 -3.98 -1.90 5.51
CA LEU A 102 -5.18 -2.73 5.43
C LEU A 102 -4.89 -4.24 5.61
N SER A 103 -3.66 -4.67 5.34
CA SER A 103 -3.20 -6.04 5.62
C SER A 103 -2.80 -6.26 7.09
N ILE A 104 -2.74 -5.19 7.90
CA ILE A 104 -2.32 -5.19 9.31
C ILE A 104 -3.32 -4.35 10.13
N PRO A 105 -4.61 -4.75 10.20
CA PRO A 105 -5.65 -3.94 10.84
C PRO A 105 -5.38 -3.68 12.32
N GLY A 106 -5.74 -2.48 12.78
CA GLY A 106 -5.66 -2.09 14.19
C GLY A 106 -4.23 -1.88 14.73
N ILE A 107 -3.23 -1.83 13.87
CA ILE A 107 -1.85 -1.44 14.20
C ILE A 107 -1.48 -0.18 13.42
N ARG A 108 -1.03 0.85 14.14
CA ARG A 108 -0.46 2.07 13.59
C ARG A 108 0.85 2.36 14.31
N GLU A 109 1.85 2.82 13.57
CA GLU A 109 3.17 3.12 14.09
C GLU A 109 3.76 4.31 13.35
N GLU A 110 4.58 5.10 14.05
CA GLU A 110 5.33 6.16 13.40
C GLU A 110 6.43 5.58 12.52
N VAL A 111 6.40 5.97 11.25
CA VAL A 111 7.41 5.60 10.24
C VAL A 111 8.08 6.85 9.73
N LYS A 112 9.40 6.83 9.62
CA LYS A 112 10.18 7.91 9.02
C LYS A 112 10.48 7.58 7.56
N ARG A 113 10.28 8.58 6.69
CA ARG A 113 10.58 8.50 5.25
C ARG A 113 11.11 9.83 4.75
N GLN A 114 11.84 9.78 3.64
CA GLN A 114 12.20 10.98 2.89
C GLN A 114 10.93 11.71 2.41
N GLY A 115 10.97 13.05 2.42
CA GLY A 115 9.79 13.88 2.11
C GLY A 115 9.41 13.90 0.65
N ASP A 116 10.37 13.68 -0.24
CA ASP A 116 10.25 13.81 -1.68
C ASP A 116 10.67 12.53 -2.39
N LEU A 117 10.06 12.25 -3.52
CA LEU A 117 10.47 11.16 -4.41
C LEU A 117 10.29 11.53 -5.88
N LYS A 118 11.06 10.84 -6.74
CA LYS A 118 10.81 10.81 -8.18
C LYS A 118 10.48 9.39 -8.62
N ILE A 119 9.43 9.27 -9.40
CA ILE A 119 8.85 7.99 -9.81
C ILE A 119 8.50 8.00 -11.29
N GLU A 120 8.81 6.91 -11.97
CA GLU A 120 8.34 6.59 -13.32
C GLU A 120 7.31 5.47 -13.22
N TYR A 121 6.22 5.54 -13.97
CA TYR A 121 5.18 4.51 -14.00
C TYR A 121 4.28 4.65 -15.23
N TYR A 122 3.54 3.61 -15.56
CA TYR A 122 2.42 3.67 -16.50
C TYR A 122 1.10 3.86 -15.77
N ASP A 123 0.21 4.67 -16.34
CA ASP A 123 -1.17 4.76 -15.88
C ASP A 123 -2.04 3.61 -16.43
N GLN A 124 -3.33 3.65 -16.17
CA GLN A 124 -4.30 2.65 -16.65
C GLN A 124 -4.48 2.62 -18.18
N ASN A 125 -4.08 3.68 -18.90
CA ASN A 125 -4.11 3.78 -20.36
C ASN A 125 -2.77 3.38 -20.97
N TRP A 126 -1.78 2.99 -20.17
CA TRP A 126 -0.38 2.74 -20.56
C TRP A 126 0.36 3.98 -21.05
N ASP A 127 -0.09 5.16 -20.62
CA ASP A 127 0.68 6.38 -20.77
C ASP A 127 1.80 6.43 -19.72
N LEU A 128 3.03 6.73 -20.18
CA LEU A 128 4.21 6.79 -19.30
C LEU A 128 4.28 8.16 -18.63
N TYR A 129 4.44 8.15 -17.33
CA TYR A 129 4.64 9.33 -16.49
C TYR A 129 5.97 9.28 -15.75
N GLU A 130 6.61 10.42 -15.63
CA GLU A 130 7.70 10.69 -14.69
C GLU A 130 7.26 11.88 -13.84
N GLU A 131 7.14 11.68 -12.52
CA GLU A 131 6.64 12.70 -11.61
C GLU A 131 7.56 12.86 -10.39
N SER A 132 7.63 14.10 -9.90
CA SER A 132 8.18 14.41 -8.57
C SER A 132 7.03 14.58 -7.60
N LEU A 133 7.01 13.79 -6.54
CA LEU A 133 5.96 13.82 -5.53
C LEU A 133 6.53 14.27 -4.19
N THR A 134 5.72 14.99 -3.41
CA THR A 134 6.07 15.53 -2.09
C THR A 134 4.92 15.31 -1.11
N GLY A 135 5.12 15.61 0.17
CA GLY A 135 4.08 15.64 1.17
C GLY A 135 3.35 14.31 1.39
N PHE A 136 2.04 14.36 1.63
CA PHE A 136 1.25 13.15 1.90
C PHE A 136 1.12 12.24 0.68
N ALA A 137 1.06 12.78 -0.54
CA ALA A 137 1.04 11.97 -1.76
C ALA A 137 2.30 11.09 -1.87
N ALA A 138 3.49 11.65 -1.64
CA ALA A 138 4.74 10.90 -1.60
C ALA A 138 4.74 9.81 -0.52
N ARG A 139 4.18 10.09 0.67
CA ARG A 139 4.08 9.13 1.78
C ARG A 139 3.25 7.91 1.42
N VAL A 140 2.06 8.13 0.86
CA VAL A 140 1.17 7.03 0.46
C VAL A 140 1.82 6.21 -0.67
N VAL A 141 2.39 6.89 -1.67
CA VAL A 141 3.07 6.20 -2.78
C VAL A 141 4.24 5.35 -2.30
N GLN A 142 5.09 5.84 -1.38
CA GLN A 142 6.18 5.04 -0.78
C GLN A 142 5.65 3.81 -0.03
N HIS A 143 4.53 3.95 0.69
CA HIS A 143 3.91 2.84 1.41
C HIS A 143 3.44 1.73 0.45
N GLU A 144 2.73 2.11 -0.64
CA GLU A 144 2.23 1.15 -1.63
C GLU A 144 3.36 0.55 -2.48
N TYR A 145 4.40 1.34 -2.77
CA TYR A 145 5.61 0.86 -3.46
C TYR A 145 6.32 -0.21 -2.62
N ASP A 146 6.45 0.00 -1.32
CA ASP A 146 7.02 -1.01 -0.40
C ASP A 146 6.31 -2.36 -0.55
N HIS A 147 4.99 -2.37 -0.69
CA HIS A 147 4.22 -3.61 -0.85
C HIS A 147 4.61 -4.41 -2.09
N ILE A 148 4.90 -3.77 -3.21
CA ILE A 148 5.33 -4.47 -4.43
C ILE A 148 6.78 -4.94 -4.37
N GLU A 149 7.57 -4.40 -3.44
CA GLU A 149 8.93 -4.85 -3.10
C GLU A 149 8.96 -5.87 -1.94
N GLY A 150 7.79 -6.31 -1.44
CA GLY A 150 7.70 -7.26 -0.33
C GLY A 150 8.05 -6.69 1.04
N VAL A 151 8.05 -5.37 1.18
CA VAL A 151 8.34 -4.62 2.40
C VAL A 151 7.04 -4.18 3.06
N LEU A 152 6.98 -4.22 4.39
CA LEU A 152 5.86 -3.72 5.18
C LEU A 152 6.31 -2.55 6.07
N PHE A 153 5.41 -1.63 6.39
CA PHE A 153 5.74 -0.49 7.27
C PHE A 153 6.32 -0.94 8.63
N THR A 154 5.94 -2.13 9.09
CA THR A 154 6.49 -2.74 10.31
C THR A 154 7.98 -3.11 10.21
N ASP A 155 8.56 -3.13 9.03
CA ASP A 155 9.99 -3.34 8.84
C ASP A 155 10.79 -2.04 9.03
N LYS A 156 10.14 -0.89 8.90
CA LYS A 156 10.72 0.46 8.99
C LYS A 156 10.66 1.07 10.40
N ILE A 157 9.99 0.41 11.35
CA ILE A 157 9.95 0.84 12.75
C ILE A 157 11.11 0.26 13.56
N SER A 158 11.39 0.84 14.74
CA SER A 158 12.46 0.37 15.60
C SER A 158 12.27 -1.10 16.04
N ALA A 159 13.37 -1.78 16.33
CA ALA A 159 13.35 -3.18 16.82
C ALA A 159 12.49 -3.34 18.10
N LEU A 160 12.54 -2.35 18.99
CA LEU A 160 11.72 -2.33 20.21
C LEU A 160 10.23 -2.26 19.88
N ARG A 161 9.82 -1.34 19.00
CA ARG A 161 8.41 -1.22 18.60
C ARG A 161 7.93 -2.49 17.91
N ARG A 162 8.73 -3.06 17.01
CA ARG A 162 8.42 -4.34 16.35
C ARG A 162 8.22 -5.48 17.35
N GLN A 163 9.03 -5.53 18.40
CA GLN A 163 8.87 -6.53 19.46
C GLN A 163 7.56 -6.35 20.23
N LEU A 164 7.19 -5.11 20.55
CA LEU A 164 5.94 -4.79 21.28
C LEU A 164 4.68 -5.20 20.49
N ILE A 165 4.67 -5.01 19.17
CA ILE A 165 3.51 -5.36 18.33
C ILE A 165 3.49 -6.82 17.85
N ARG A 166 4.55 -7.60 18.15
CA ARG A 166 4.72 -8.98 17.63
C ARG A 166 3.54 -9.90 17.97
N SER A 167 3.00 -9.80 19.19
CA SER A 167 1.84 -10.61 19.57
C SER A 167 0.62 -10.28 18.74
N LYS A 168 0.32 -8.99 18.55
CA LYS A 168 -0.78 -8.51 17.70
C LYS A 168 -0.63 -8.97 16.26
N LEU A 169 0.56 -8.85 15.68
CA LEU A 169 0.85 -9.33 14.32
C LEU A 169 0.58 -10.84 14.17
N ASN A 170 1.00 -11.63 15.16
CA ASN A 170 0.73 -13.07 15.19
C ASN A 170 -0.78 -13.38 15.33
N ASP A 171 -1.53 -12.60 16.07
CA ASP A 171 -2.97 -12.76 16.21
C ASP A 171 -3.69 -12.42 14.88
N ILE A 172 -3.30 -11.34 14.20
CA ILE A 172 -3.81 -10.99 12.86
C ILE A 172 -3.57 -12.14 11.88
N SER A 173 -2.36 -12.71 11.85
CA SER A 173 -2.05 -13.84 10.95
C SER A 173 -2.90 -15.09 11.20
N LYS A 174 -3.50 -15.19 12.37
CA LYS A 174 -4.40 -16.30 12.79
C LYS A 174 -5.90 -15.96 12.65
N GLY A 175 -6.22 -14.81 12.08
CA GLY A 175 -7.59 -14.36 11.93
C GLY A 175 -8.21 -13.71 13.16
N LYS A 176 -7.41 -13.37 14.17
CA LYS A 176 -7.89 -12.66 15.36
C LYS A 176 -7.73 -11.14 15.14
N THR A 177 -8.73 -10.53 14.58
CA THR A 177 -8.77 -9.09 14.26
C THR A 177 -10.20 -8.59 14.23
N ASP A 178 -10.37 -7.31 14.55
CA ASP A 178 -11.66 -6.59 14.52
C ASP A 178 -11.84 -5.81 13.19
N ALA A 179 -11.17 -6.23 12.09
CA ALA A 179 -11.34 -5.59 10.80
C ALA A 179 -12.82 -5.68 10.35
N ASN A 180 -13.37 -4.56 9.91
CA ASN A 180 -14.76 -4.44 9.43
C ASN A 180 -14.90 -4.68 7.91
N TYR A 181 -13.85 -5.16 7.25
CA TYR A 181 -13.82 -5.49 5.83
C TYR A 181 -13.40 -6.94 5.61
N ARG A 182 -13.66 -7.45 4.41
CA ARG A 182 -13.38 -8.85 4.06
C ARG A 182 -11.88 -9.12 4.00
N MET A 183 -11.40 -10.08 4.78
CA MET A 183 -10.00 -10.50 4.80
C MET A 183 -9.82 -11.96 4.39
N ARG A 184 -8.61 -12.28 3.88
CA ARG A 184 -8.11 -13.62 3.64
C ARG A 184 -6.89 -13.86 4.51
N PHE A 185 -6.94 -14.90 5.33
CA PHE A 185 -5.86 -15.22 6.27
C PHE A 185 -4.95 -16.32 5.72
N PRO A 186 -3.66 -16.34 6.13
CA PRO A 186 -2.74 -17.41 5.77
C PRO A 186 -3.29 -18.78 6.14
N LYS A 187 -3.09 -19.77 5.27
CA LYS A 187 -3.44 -21.15 5.61
C LYS A 187 -2.54 -21.63 6.74
N ALA A 188 -3.14 -22.20 7.80
CA ALA A 188 -2.37 -22.86 8.84
C ALA A 188 -1.44 -23.92 8.22
N LYS A 189 -0.14 -23.85 8.53
CA LYS A 189 0.78 -24.91 8.11
C LYS A 189 0.26 -26.22 8.74
N ARG A 190 -0.17 -27.16 7.89
CA ARG A 190 -0.39 -28.53 8.36
C ARG A 190 0.95 -29.06 8.89
N ARG A 191 0.97 -29.39 10.18
CA ARG A 191 2.09 -30.12 10.80
C ARG A 191 2.13 -31.54 10.30
#